data_52b17bc22052aa1741f3a6a39da8fa0b
#
_entry.id   52b17bc22052aa1741f3a6a39da8fa0b
#
_cell.length_a   1.000
_cell.length_b   1.000
_cell.length_c   1.000
_cell.angle_alpha   90.00
_cell.angle_beta   90.00
_cell.angle_gamma   90.00
#
_symmetry.space_group_name_H-M   'P 1'
#
loop_
_entity.id
_entity.type
_entity.pdbx_description
1 polymer ?
#
loop_
_entity_poly.entity_id
_entity_poly.type
_entity_poly.pdbx_seq_one_letter_code
_entity_poly.pdbx_strand_id
1 'polypeptide(L)'
;MTGSLTLRRVPLKNVLAHPVRAAIILVLALAQAACVFGGLVALDGMRAQLSLAERRLGADLVVYPTSCLNLVDKRALSMLGTPAQCDQPRATLARMDANEEIAAVTYQLAISQTRPDGTTQWIIGYDPATDFVVSPWIAEGEGKYAPEGAVTVGAAAEQTPEGEVTLFGKQWPVGAHLEATGTDWDHAVFVSMDTLTQVIAASVESGVDTYASLAPDRDYTVALVHVGDPRQVDSVTEWINLY
;
A
#
# COMPACT_ATOMS: atom_id res chain seq x y z
N MET A 1 58.12 41.42 -30.01
CA MET A 1 56.97 41.34 -29.07
C MET A 1 56.60 39.89 -28.93
N THR A 2 57.21 39.23 -27.96
CA THR A 2 56.96 37.78 -27.63
C THR A 2 55.81 37.70 -26.65
N GLY A 3 54.57 37.46 -27.17
CA GLY A 3 53.41 37.26 -26.35
C GLY A 3 53.50 35.92 -25.63
N SER A 4 53.58 35.94 -24.31
CA SER A 4 53.53 34.73 -23.44
C SER A 4 52.25 33.90 -23.71
N LEU A 5 52.45 32.73 -24.27
CA LEU A 5 51.37 31.73 -24.45
C LEU A 5 51.01 31.18 -23.07
N THR A 6 49.98 31.73 -22.44
CA THR A 6 49.44 31.16 -21.23
C THR A 6 48.71 29.86 -21.59
N LEU A 7 48.96 28.78 -20.85
CA LEU A 7 48.39 27.43 -21.03
C LEU A 7 46.85 27.42 -21.25
N ARG A 8 46.15 28.44 -20.75
CA ARG A 8 44.69 28.64 -20.93
C ARG A 8 44.28 29.12 -22.34
N ARG A 9 45.18 29.79 -23.11
CA ARG A 9 44.86 30.34 -24.43
C ARG A 9 45.11 29.38 -25.59
N VAL A 10 45.90 28.34 -25.37
CA VAL A 10 46.23 27.33 -26.41
C VAL A 10 45.00 26.56 -26.88
N PRO A 11 44.14 26.00 -25.98
CA PRO A 11 42.93 25.27 -26.42
C PRO A 11 41.96 26.18 -27.15
N LEU A 12 41.81 27.44 -26.73
CA LEU A 12 40.87 28.38 -27.36
C LEU A 12 41.32 28.75 -28.81
N LYS A 13 42.61 28.93 -29.03
CA LYS A 13 43.17 29.18 -30.38
C LYS A 13 43.03 27.97 -31.29
N ASN A 14 43.17 26.77 -30.76
CA ASN A 14 43.01 25.53 -31.53
C ASN A 14 41.55 25.30 -31.97
N VAL A 15 40.58 25.59 -31.09
CA VAL A 15 39.12 25.54 -31.40
C VAL A 15 38.78 26.55 -32.51
N LEU A 16 39.30 27.77 -32.45
CA LEU A 16 39.08 28.82 -33.46
C LEU A 16 39.77 28.53 -34.80
N ALA A 17 40.89 27.81 -34.80
CA ALA A 17 41.61 27.43 -36.01
C ALA A 17 40.95 26.31 -36.80
N HIS A 18 40.15 25.43 -36.12
CA HIS A 18 39.48 24.29 -36.72
C HIS A 18 38.02 24.17 -36.28
N PRO A 19 37.14 25.12 -36.66
CA PRO A 19 35.79 25.23 -36.11
C PRO A 19 34.92 24.01 -36.41
N VAL A 20 35.01 23.40 -37.58
CA VAL A 20 34.23 22.21 -37.95
C VAL A 20 34.63 21.00 -37.11
N ARG A 21 35.93 20.81 -36.87
CA ARG A 21 36.41 19.69 -36.02
C ARG A 21 35.98 19.87 -34.57
N ALA A 22 36.05 21.10 -34.07
CA ALA A 22 35.60 21.45 -32.71
C ALA A 22 34.09 21.24 -32.56
N ALA A 23 33.30 21.63 -33.56
CA ALA A 23 31.84 21.41 -33.57
C ALA A 23 31.48 19.92 -33.55
N ILE A 24 32.14 19.07 -34.34
CA ILE A 24 31.92 17.63 -34.37
C ILE A 24 32.24 17.02 -32.99
N ILE A 25 33.36 17.37 -32.39
CA ILE A 25 33.73 16.86 -31.05
C ILE A 25 32.70 17.28 -30.00
N LEU A 26 32.25 18.56 -30.07
CA LEU A 26 31.24 19.08 -29.13
C LEU A 26 29.90 18.31 -29.27
N VAL A 27 29.43 18.11 -30.50
CA VAL A 27 28.17 17.34 -30.76
C VAL A 27 28.30 15.90 -30.26
N LEU A 28 29.43 15.26 -30.49
CA LEU A 28 29.66 13.89 -29.99
C LEU A 28 29.71 13.85 -28.46
N ALA A 29 30.34 14.80 -27.82
CA ALA A 29 30.40 14.89 -26.36
C ALA A 29 29.00 15.16 -25.75
N LEU A 30 28.23 16.06 -26.38
CA LEU A 30 26.85 16.31 -25.96
C LEU A 30 25.94 15.07 -26.14
N ALA A 31 26.09 14.37 -27.27
CA ALA A 31 25.35 13.13 -27.51
C ALA A 31 25.67 12.05 -26.47
N GLN A 32 26.95 11.85 -26.16
CA GLN A 32 27.38 10.93 -25.10
C GLN A 32 26.84 11.34 -23.72
N ALA A 33 26.94 12.62 -23.37
CA ALA A 33 26.41 13.11 -22.11
C ALA A 33 24.89 12.92 -22.01
N ALA A 34 24.15 13.19 -23.09
CA ALA A 34 22.72 12.98 -23.17
C ALA A 34 22.33 11.49 -23.03
N CYS A 35 23.09 10.58 -23.68
CA CYS A 35 22.86 9.12 -23.53
C CYS A 35 23.12 8.63 -22.10
N VAL A 36 24.20 9.10 -21.46
CA VAL A 36 24.52 8.72 -20.07
C VAL A 36 23.46 9.26 -19.11
N PHE A 37 23.12 10.55 -19.23
CA PHE A 37 22.12 11.17 -18.38
C PHE A 37 20.74 10.55 -18.57
N GLY A 38 20.30 10.34 -19.83
CA GLY A 38 19.05 9.68 -20.14
C GLY A 38 19.00 8.25 -19.62
N GLY A 39 20.10 7.51 -19.71
CA GLY A 39 20.22 6.17 -19.13
C GLY A 39 20.09 6.15 -17.61
N LEU A 40 20.71 7.08 -16.91
CA LEU A 40 20.60 7.20 -15.44
C LEU A 40 19.17 7.53 -15.00
N VAL A 41 18.53 8.50 -15.65
CA VAL A 41 17.14 8.86 -15.35
C VAL A 41 16.19 7.68 -15.61
N ALA A 42 16.39 6.94 -16.71
CA ALA A 42 15.59 5.75 -17.00
C ALA A 42 15.80 4.66 -15.95
N LEU A 43 17.03 4.41 -15.52
CA LEU A 43 17.33 3.43 -14.46
C LEU A 43 16.71 3.82 -13.12
N ASP A 44 16.76 5.08 -12.74
CA ASP A 44 16.13 5.54 -11.50
C ASP A 44 14.60 5.43 -11.56
N GLY A 45 14.00 5.75 -12.71
CA GLY A 45 12.57 5.53 -12.95
C GLY A 45 12.18 4.05 -12.85
N MET A 46 12.96 3.15 -13.46
CA MET A 46 12.71 1.70 -13.37
C MET A 46 12.85 1.19 -11.92
N ARG A 47 13.85 1.64 -11.17
CA ARG A 47 14.02 1.25 -9.76
C ARG A 47 12.85 1.73 -8.90
N ALA A 48 12.38 2.96 -9.10
CA ALA A 48 11.23 3.48 -8.39
C ALA A 48 9.96 2.65 -8.67
N GLN A 49 9.71 2.31 -9.93
CA GLN A 49 8.58 1.46 -10.33
C GLN A 49 8.68 0.04 -9.75
N LEU A 50 9.88 -0.55 -9.77
CA LEU A 50 10.09 -1.89 -9.20
C LEU A 50 9.86 -1.89 -7.69
N SER A 51 10.38 -0.90 -6.97
CA SER A 51 10.18 -0.80 -5.52
C SER A 51 8.72 -0.52 -5.13
N LEU A 52 7.95 0.17 -5.98
CA LEU A 52 6.52 0.34 -5.79
C LEU A 52 5.78 -0.98 -6.04
N ALA A 53 6.12 -1.71 -7.11
CA ALA A 53 5.55 -3.00 -7.41
C ALA A 53 5.80 -4.01 -6.28
N GLU A 54 7.03 -4.06 -5.73
CA GLU A 54 7.37 -4.92 -4.58
C GLU A 54 6.49 -4.59 -3.35
N ARG A 55 6.33 -3.31 -3.02
CA ARG A 55 5.46 -2.89 -1.91
C ARG A 55 3.98 -3.21 -2.14
N ARG A 56 3.52 -3.24 -3.40
CA ARG A 56 2.14 -3.56 -3.78
C ARG A 56 1.86 -5.06 -3.86
N LEU A 57 2.87 -5.93 -3.75
CA LEU A 57 2.64 -7.37 -3.64
C LEU A 57 1.86 -7.75 -2.38
N GLY A 58 1.86 -6.89 -1.36
CA GLY A 58 1.17 -7.13 -0.11
C GLY A 58 2.06 -7.83 0.92
N ALA A 59 1.47 -8.75 1.67
CA ALA A 59 2.17 -9.54 2.68
C ALA A 59 2.85 -10.77 2.08
N ASP A 60 3.90 -11.27 2.75
CA ASP A 60 4.51 -12.57 2.38
C ASP A 60 3.64 -13.74 2.86
N LEU A 61 2.94 -13.56 3.99
CA LEU A 61 2.00 -14.53 4.53
C LEU A 61 0.69 -13.84 4.96
N VAL A 62 -0.42 -14.51 4.70
CA VAL A 62 -1.75 -14.09 5.12
C VAL A 62 -2.31 -15.12 6.10
N VAL A 63 -2.52 -14.71 7.35
CA VAL A 63 -2.94 -15.58 8.44
C VAL A 63 -4.39 -15.30 8.80
N TYR A 64 -5.24 -16.30 8.62
CA TYR A 64 -6.64 -16.26 9.00
C TYR A 64 -6.90 -17.10 10.24
N PRO A 65 -7.84 -16.70 11.11
CA PRO A 65 -8.37 -17.58 12.14
C PRO A 65 -8.87 -18.89 11.55
N THR A 66 -8.67 -19.99 12.23
CA THR A 66 -9.14 -21.31 11.78
C THR A 66 -10.64 -21.33 11.52
N SER A 67 -11.42 -20.56 12.28
CA SER A 67 -12.87 -20.37 12.09
C SER A 67 -13.23 -19.78 10.72
N CYS A 68 -12.33 -19.01 10.10
CA CYS A 68 -12.52 -18.37 8.80
C CYS A 68 -12.29 -19.30 7.61
N LEU A 69 -11.63 -20.44 7.78
CA LEU A 69 -11.16 -21.30 6.67
C LEU A 69 -12.29 -21.78 5.74
N ASN A 70 -13.53 -21.84 6.23
CA ASN A 70 -14.69 -22.20 5.45
C ASN A 70 -15.44 -21.00 4.86
N LEU A 71 -15.11 -19.78 5.29
CA LEU A 71 -15.76 -18.54 4.86
C LEU A 71 -14.97 -17.82 3.79
N VAL A 72 -13.65 -18.05 3.74
CA VAL A 72 -12.76 -17.43 2.75
C VAL A 72 -12.71 -18.31 1.50
N ASP A 73 -13.04 -17.73 0.35
CA ASP A 73 -12.85 -18.44 -0.93
C ASP A 73 -11.35 -18.58 -1.22
N LYS A 74 -10.89 -19.82 -1.13
CA LYS A 74 -9.47 -20.17 -1.39
C LYS A 74 -8.98 -19.82 -2.80
N ARG A 75 -9.90 -19.58 -3.75
CA ARG A 75 -9.58 -19.19 -5.13
C ARG A 75 -9.40 -17.69 -5.28
N ALA A 76 -9.99 -16.91 -4.36
CA ALA A 76 -9.92 -15.47 -4.32
C ALA A 76 -8.91 -14.95 -3.29
N LEU A 77 -8.05 -15.82 -2.73
CA LEU A 77 -7.03 -15.41 -1.78
C LEU A 77 -6.08 -14.39 -2.40
N SER A 78 -5.95 -13.26 -1.72
CA SER A 78 -5.04 -12.18 -2.10
C SER A 78 -4.00 -11.97 -1.00
N MET A 79 -2.77 -11.66 -1.37
CA MET A 79 -1.71 -11.23 -0.44
C MET A 79 -1.99 -9.87 0.21
N LEU A 80 -3.05 -9.18 -0.23
CA LEU A 80 -3.59 -7.98 0.40
C LEU A 80 -4.54 -8.29 1.57
N GLY A 81 -4.98 -9.55 1.71
CA GLY A 81 -6.04 -9.98 2.61
C GLY A 81 -7.41 -9.96 1.93
N THR A 82 -8.13 -11.06 2.00
CA THR A 82 -9.52 -11.17 1.52
C THR A 82 -10.44 -10.94 2.71
N PRO A 83 -11.37 -9.97 2.65
CA PRO A 83 -12.25 -9.69 3.77
C PRO A 83 -13.21 -10.87 4.02
N ALA A 84 -13.43 -11.21 5.29
CA ALA A 84 -14.33 -12.25 5.73
C ALA A 84 -15.01 -11.85 7.04
N GLN A 85 -16.22 -12.36 7.31
CA GLN A 85 -16.89 -12.15 8.59
C GLN A 85 -16.47 -13.23 9.58
N CYS A 86 -15.30 -13.04 10.15
CA CYS A 86 -14.78 -13.86 11.25
C CYS A 86 -13.80 -13.01 12.04
N ASP A 87 -13.80 -13.16 13.31
CA ASP A 87 -12.93 -12.43 14.21
C ASP A 87 -12.32 -13.34 15.26
N GLN A 88 -11.14 -12.96 15.71
CA GLN A 88 -10.43 -13.60 16.82
C GLN A 88 -9.63 -12.54 17.57
N PRO A 89 -9.39 -12.72 18.88
CA PRO A 89 -8.49 -11.86 19.62
C PRO A 89 -7.05 -11.96 19.10
N ARG A 90 -6.37 -10.81 18.91
CA ARG A 90 -4.95 -10.74 18.51
C ARG A 90 -4.04 -11.51 19.48
N ALA A 91 -4.46 -11.66 20.74
CA ALA A 91 -3.74 -12.44 21.75
C ALA A 91 -3.47 -13.90 21.31
N THR A 92 -4.29 -14.45 20.41
CA THR A 92 -4.05 -15.79 19.83
C THR A 92 -2.78 -15.85 18.99
N LEU A 93 -2.32 -14.71 18.46
CA LEU A 93 -1.10 -14.58 17.65
C LEU A 93 0.06 -13.88 18.40
N ALA A 94 -0.04 -13.67 19.72
CA ALA A 94 0.97 -12.96 20.50
C ALA A 94 2.39 -13.57 20.40
N ARG A 95 2.49 -14.85 20.00
CA ARG A 95 3.79 -15.50 19.76
C ARG A 95 4.51 -14.99 18.52
N MET A 96 3.79 -14.39 17.57
CA MET A 96 4.40 -13.85 16.35
C MET A 96 5.40 -12.73 16.68
N ASP A 97 5.14 -11.97 17.75
CA ASP A 97 6.03 -10.91 18.22
C ASP A 97 7.39 -11.43 18.74
N ALA A 98 7.46 -12.70 19.09
CA ALA A 98 8.67 -13.34 19.59
C ALA A 98 9.49 -14.06 18.50
N ASN A 99 9.03 -14.11 17.27
CA ASN A 99 9.72 -14.74 16.17
C ASN A 99 10.61 -13.73 15.42
N GLU A 100 11.92 -13.87 15.55
CA GLU A 100 12.92 -12.95 14.94
C GLU A 100 12.91 -12.97 13.39
N GLU A 101 12.34 -14.00 12.78
CA GLU A 101 12.21 -14.10 11.32
C GLU A 101 11.08 -13.22 10.77
N ILE A 102 10.12 -12.81 11.62
CA ILE A 102 9.01 -11.92 11.28
C ILE A 102 9.47 -10.46 11.41
N ALA A 103 9.53 -9.77 10.28
CA ALA A 103 9.96 -8.36 10.25
C ALA A 103 8.84 -7.39 10.62
N ALA A 104 7.59 -7.67 10.21
CA ALA A 104 6.43 -6.86 10.55
C ALA A 104 5.13 -7.68 10.51
N VAL A 105 4.18 -7.28 11.35
CA VAL A 105 2.81 -7.80 11.34
C VAL A 105 1.85 -6.62 11.34
N THR A 106 0.84 -6.65 10.50
CA THR A 106 -0.29 -5.73 10.56
C THR A 106 -1.61 -6.50 10.61
N TYR A 107 -2.57 -5.98 11.33
CA TYR A 107 -3.87 -6.61 11.52
C TYR A 107 -4.95 -5.82 10.80
N GLN A 108 -5.87 -6.54 10.18
CA GLN A 108 -7.09 -5.96 9.63
C GLN A 108 -8.30 -6.60 10.31
N LEU A 109 -9.33 -5.80 10.57
CA LEU A 109 -10.62 -6.24 11.06
C LEU A 109 -11.69 -5.85 10.04
N ALA A 110 -12.33 -6.85 9.44
CA ALA A 110 -13.33 -6.64 8.41
C ALA A 110 -14.75 -6.79 8.99
N ILE A 111 -15.60 -5.83 8.71
CA ILE A 111 -17.04 -5.88 8.89
C ILE A 111 -17.72 -5.60 7.56
N SER A 112 -19.01 -5.85 7.44
CA SER A 112 -19.74 -5.58 6.21
C SER A 112 -21.11 -4.98 6.47
N GLN A 113 -21.64 -4.28 5.49
CA GLN A 113 -23.04 -3.91 5.42
C GLN A 113 -23.66 -4.37 4.11
N THR A 114 -24.94 -4.66 4.12
CA THR A 114 -25.71 -4.90 2.91
C THR A 114 -26.26 -3.56 2.40
N ARG A 115 -25.96 -3.22 1.15
CA ARG A 115 -26.48 -2.03 0.50
C ARG A 115 -27.94 -2.21 0.08
N PRO A 116 -28.66 -1.12 -0.26
CA PRO A 116 -30.04 -1.21 -0.73
C PRO A 116 -30.21 -2.02 -2.03
N ASP A 117 -29.18 -2.13 -2.84
CA ASP A 117 -29.15 -2.96 -4.06
C ASP A 117 -28.89 -4.45 -3.79
N GLY A 118 -28.69 -4.83 -2.52
CA GLY A 118 -28.40 -6.20 -2.10
C GLY A 118 -26.93 -6.59 -2.17
N THR A 119 -26.04 -5.71 -2.60
CA THR A 119 -24.60 -5.99 -2.62
C THR A 119 -23.97 -5.85 -1.23
N THR A 120 -22.90 -6.60 -0.99
CA THR A 120 -22.12 -6.50 0.24
C THR A 120 -21.03 -5.45 0.07
N GLN A 121 -21.02 -4.46 0.96
CA GLN A 121 -19.93 -3.52 1.08
C GLN A 121 -19.05 -3.91 2.26
N TRP A 122 -17.77 -4.15 1.98
CA TRP A 122 -16.79 -4.41 3.01
C TRP A 122 -16.25 -3.11 3.61
N ILE A 123 -16.04 -3.15 4.91
CA ILE A 123 -15.42 -2.06 5.69
C ILE A 123 -14.25 -2.69 6.43
N ILE A 124 -13.04 -2.27 6.09
CA ILE A 124 -11.79 -2.88 6.54
C ILE A 124 -11.08 -1.88 7.46
N GLY A 125 -11.01 -2.21 8.74
CA GLY A 125 -10.20 -1.50 9.71
C GLY A 125 -8.74 -1.92 9.60
N TYR A 126 -7.83 -0.97 9.65
CA TYR A 126 -6.40 -1.19 9.68
C TYR A 126 -5.72 -0.22 10.66
N ASP A 127 -4.53 -0.56 11.13
CA ASP A 127 -3.74 0.31 11.98
C ASP A 127 -2.70 1.08 11.15
N PRO A 128 -2.84 2.41 10.97
CA PRO A 128 -1.88 3.22 10.22
C PRO A 128 -0.44 3.15 10.73
N ALA A 129 -0.24 2.82 12.02
CA ALA A 129 1.09 2.73 12.63
C ALA A 129 1.87 1.49 12.20
N THR A 130 1.17 0.38 11.95
CA THR A 130 1.78 -0.90 11.57
C THR A 130 1.55 -1.26 10.10
N ASP A 131 0.69 -0.50 9.39
CA ASP A 131 0.31 -0.82 8.02
C ASP A 131 1.47 -0.68 7.03
N PHE A 132 1.63 -1.73 6.24
CA PHE A 132 2.53 -1.77 5.08
C PHE A 132 1.81 -2.28 3.81
N VAL A 133 0.50 -2.54 3.89
CA VAL A 133 -0.26 -3.18 2.81
C VAL A 133 -1.25 -2.22 2.15
N VAL A 134 -1.96 -1.38 2.93
CA VAL A 134 -2.95 -0.41 2.40
C VAL A 134 -2.27 0.81 1.81
N SER A 135 -1.31 1.39 2.54
CA SER A 135 -0.65 2.65 2.15
C SER A 135 0.03 2.64 0.77
N PRO A 136 0.62 1.53 0.25
CA PRO A 136 1.21 1.52 -1.08
C PRO A 136 0.19 1.66 -2.23
N TRP A 137 -1.08 1.47 -1.94
CA TRP A 137 -2.16 1.57 -2.91
C TRP A 137 -2.89 2.91 -2.88
N ILE A 138 -2.61 3.79 -1.90
CA ILE A 138 -3.20 5.12 -1.86
C ILE A 138 -2.71 5.93 -3.07
N ALA A 139 -3.65 6.60 -3.75
CA ALA A 139 -3.41 7.33 -4.98
C ALA A 139 -2.33 8.41 -4.80
N GLU A 140 -1.53 8.60 -5.83
CA GLU A 140 -0.42 9.56 -5.80
C GLU A 140 -0.92 10.99 -5.62
N GLY A 141 -0.29 11.74 -4.71
CA GLY A 141 -0.67 13.12 -4.38
C GLY A 141 -1.69 13.25 -3.25
N GLU A 142 -2.26 12.15 -2.76
CA GLU A 142 -3.05 12.09 -1.53
C GLU A 142 -2.15 11.83 -0.32
N GLY A 143 -2.62 12.08 0.89
CA GLY A 143 -1.86 11.78 2.11
C GLY A 143 -1.58 10.28 2.25
N LYS A 144 -0.59 9.92 3.10
CA LYS A 144 -0.27 8.50 3.35
C LYS A 144 -1.48 7.70 3.90
N TYR A 145 -2.36 8.37 4.62
CA TYR A 145 -3.60 7.81 5.21
C TYR A 145 -4.68 8.88 5.23
N ALA A 146 -5.96 8.45 5.21
CA ALA A 146 -7.08 9.35 5.46
C ALA A 146 -6.98 9.97 6.86
N PRO A 147 -7.40 11.23 7.06
CA PRO A 147 -7.50 11.84 8.39
C PRO A 147 -8.43 11.04 9.32
N GLU A 148 -8.27 11.23 10.63
CA GLU A 148 -9.18 10.65 11.61
C GLU A 148 -10.64 11.07 11.34
N GLY A 149 -11.56 10.12 11.42
CA GLY A 149 -12.97 10.33 11.10
C GLY A 149 -13.30 10.38 9.60
N ALA A 150 -12.30 10.26 8.72
CA ALA A 150 -12.49 10.10 7.29
C ALA A 150 -12.20 8.65 6.87
N VAL A 151 -12.62 8.31 5.65
CA VAL A 151 -12.44 6.97 5.08
C VAL A 151 -11.54 7.01 3.84
N THR A 152 -10.85 5.91 3.58
CA THR A 152 -10.20 5.65 2.29
C THR A 152 -11.09 4.70 1.50
N VAL A 153 -11.30 4.97 0.22
CA VAL A 153 -12.19 4.18 -0.63
C VAL A 153 -11.42 3.44 -1.71
N GLY A 154 -11.83 2.22 -2.01
CA GLY A 154 -11.34 1.45 -3.14
C GLY A 154 -11.68 2.13 -4.47
N ALA A 155 -10.93 1.80 -5.54
CA ALA A 155 -11.02 2.47 -6.84
C ALA A 155 -12.41 2.45 -7.50
N ALA A 156 -13.25 1.45 -7.15
CA ALA A 156 -14.61 1.29 -7.67
C ALA A 156 -15.68 1.40 -6.57
N ALA A 157 -15.32 1.88 -5.37
CA ALA A 157 -16.27 2.07 -4.29
C ALA A 157 -17.22 3.24 -4.61
N GLU A 158 -18.51 3.04 -4.32
CA GLU A 158 -19.53 4.07 -4.55
C GLU A 158 -19.40 5.20 -3.53
N GLN A 159 -19.50 6.43 -4.03
CA GLN A 159 -19.46 7.68 -3.26
C GLN A 159 -20.66 8.55 -3.62
N THR A 160 -21.05 9.42 -2.70
CA THR A 160 -22.02 10.47 -3.00
C THR A 160 -21.35 11.56 -3.86
N PRO A 161 -22.13 12.44 -4.55
CA PRO A 161 -21.58 13.58 -5.29
C PRO A 161 -20.75 14.54 -4.42
N GLU A 162 -21.01 14.55 -3.11
CA GLU A 162 -20.31 15.39 -2.12
C GLU A 162 -18.97 14.78 -1.68
N GLY A 163 -18.60 13.59 -2.17
CA GLY A 163 -17.37 12.89 -1.77
C GLY A 163 -17.48 12.24 -0.40
N GLU A 164 -18.63 11.65 -0.10
CA GLU A 164 -18.90 10.94 1.14
C GLU A 164 -19.33 9.49 0.87
N VAL A 165 -19.16 8.62 1.86
CA VAL A 165 -19.67 7.25 1.84
C VAL A 165 -20.66 7.06 2.97
N THR A 166 -21.78 6.40 2.68
CA THR A 166 -22.79 6.09 3.69
C THR A 166 -22.49 4.71 4.30
N LEU A 167 -22.14 4.68 5.60
CA LEU A 167 -21.94 3.47 6.37
C LEU A 167 -22.94 3.45 7.53
N PHE A 168 -23.76 2.41 7.59
CA PHE A 168 -24.82 2.22 8.60
C PHE A 168 -25.69 3.48 8.81
N GLY A 169 -26.08 4.13 7.69
CA GLY A 169 -26.96 5.31 7.70
C GLY A 169 -26.27 6.62 8.05
N LYS A 170 -24.98 6.64 8.43
CA LYS A 170 -24.17 7.82 8.68
C LYS A 170 -23.26 8.12 7.51
N GLN A 171 -23.07 9.40 7.19
CA GLN A 171 -22.14 9.85 6.13
C GLN A 171 -20.74 10.05 6.70
N TRP A 172 -19.75 9.61 5.92
CA TRP A 172 -18.33 9.67 6.26
C TRP A 172 -17.56 10.33 5.12
N PRO A 173 -16.79 11.39 5.38
CA PRO A 173 -16.03 12.08 4.34
C PRO A 173 -14.93 11.15 3.79
N VAL A 174 -14.73 11.18 2.47
CA VAL A 174 -13.62 10.49 1.82
C VAL A 174 -12.36 11.34 1.94
N GLY A 175 -11.33 10.78 2.55
CA GLY A 175 -10.05 11.44 2.77
C GLY A 175 -8.94 10.94 1.85
N ALA A 176 -9.11 9.75 1.24
CA ALA A 176 -8.16 9.18 0.31
C ALA A 176 -8.82 8.13 -0.60
N HIS A 177 -8.19 7.85 -1.75
CA HIS A 177 -8.61 6.84 -2.71
C HIS A 177 -7.50 5.82 -2.92
N LEU A 178 -7.86 4.55 -3.11
CA LEU A 178 -6.92 3.54 -3.57
C LEU A 178 -6.86 3.52 -5.10
N GLU A 179 -5.69 3.22 -5.63
CA GLU A 179 -5.56 2.80 -7.02
C GLU A 179 -6.18 1.40 -7.19
N ALA A 180 -6.58 1.06 -8.42
CA ALA A 180 -7.21 -0.22 -8.72
C ALA A 180 -6.28 -1.41 -8.39
N THR A 181 -6.75 -2.30 -7.54
CA THR A 181 -6.03 -3.50 -7.11
C THR A 181 -6.40 -4.74 -7.93
N GLY A 182 -7.57 -4.73 -8.59
CA GLY A 182 -8.15 -5.87 -9.27
C GLY A 182 -8.70 -6.93 -8.30
N THR A 183 -8.94 -6.59 -7.05
CA THR A 183 -9.45 -7.46 -6.00
C THR A 183 -10.74 -6.90 -5.38
N ASP A 184 -11.31 -7.59 -4.38
CA ASP A 184 -12.46 -7.10 -3.62
C ASP A 184 -12.22 -5.76 -2.91
N TRP A 185 -10.96 -5.38 -2.76
CA TRP A 185 -10.57 -4.09 -2.22
C TRP A 185 -11.07 -2.90 -3.04
N ASP A 186 -11.24 -3.09 -4.36
CA ASP A 186 -11.70 -2.00 -5.23
C ASP A 186 -13.10 -1.51 -4.86
N HIS A 187 -13.93 -2.36 -4.24
CA HIS A 187 -15.26 -2.02 -3.77
C HIS A 187 -15.36 -1.80 -2.25
N ALA A 188 -14.25 -1.95 -1.53
CA ALA A 188 -14.20 -1.82 -0.08
C ALA A 188 -13.98 -0.38 0.39
N VAL A 189 -14.28 -0.15 1.66
CA VAL A 189 -13.98 1.08 2.40
C VAL A 189 -12.99 0.74 3.49
N PHE A 190 -11.93 1.54 3.59
CA PHE A 190 -10.87 1.36 4.57
C PHE A 190 -10.91 2.48 5.60
N VAL A 191 -10.74 2.11 6.86
CA VAL A 191 -10.78 3.05 7.99
C VAL A 191 -9.68 2.72 9.00
N SER A 192 -9.19 3.72 9.74
CA SER A 192 -8.35 3.44 10.90
C SER A 192 -9.12 2.65 11.96
N MET A 193 -8.43 1.95 12.87
CA MET A 193 -9.09 1.21 13.96
C MET A 193 -9.94 2.14 14.84
N ASP A 194 -9.49 3.39 15.05
CA ASP A 194 -10.25 4.39 15.81
C ASP A 194 -11.55 4.79 15.08
N THR A 195 -11.46 5.02 13.76
CA THR A 195 -12.64 5.29 12.93
C THR A 195 -13.55 4.07 12.85
N LEU A 196 -13.00 2.83 12.79
CA LEU A 196 -13.80 1.61 12.82
C LEU A 196 -14.62 1.49 14.10
N THR A 197 -14.08 1.89 15.25
CA THR A 197 -14.82 1.93 16.51
C THR A 197 -16.05 2.84 16.40
N GLN A 198 -15.92 3.97 15.72
CA GLN A 198 -17.04 4.89 15.50
C GLN A 198 -18.06 4.32 14.49
N VAL A 199 -17.58 3.58 13.47
CA VAL A 199 -18.45 2.90 12.49
C VAL A 199 -19.24 1.77 13.16
N ILE A 200 -18.61 1.00 14.06
CA ILE A 200 -19.29 -0.03 14.86
C ILE A 200 -20.36 0.61 15.76
N ALA A 201 -20.06 1.73 16.41
CA ALA A 201 -21.09 2.43 17.17
C ALA A 201 -22.27 2.89 16.29
N ALA A 202 -22.01 3.40 15.10
CA ALA A 202 -23.05 3.76 14.13
C ALA A 202 -23.87 2.53 13.66
N SER A 203 -23.25 1.34 13.55
CA SER A 203 -23.98 0.11 13.21
C SER A 203 -25.00 -0.25 14.29
N VAL A 204 -24.61 -0.18 15.55
CA VAL A 204 -25.50 -0.42 16.70
C VAL A 204 -26.64 0.61 16.75
N GLU A 205 -26.33 1.89 16.56
CA GLU A 205 -27.35 2.96 16.48
C GLU A 205 -28.36 2.73 15.35
N SER A 206 -27.92 2.11 14.23
CA SER A 206 -28.79 1.74 13.11
C SER A 206 -29.57 0.44 13.32
N GLY A 207 -29.40 -0.24 14.46
CA GLY A 207 -30.05 -1.50 14.80
C GLY A 207 -29.32 -2.75 14.32
N VAL A 208 -28.04 -2.63 13.93
CA VAL A 208 -27.18 -3.78 13.56
C VAL A 208 -26.23 -4.10 14.71
N ASP A 209 -26.65 -4.99 15.60
CA ASP A 209 -25.90 -5.34 16.82
C ASP A 209 -24.83 -6.41 16.58
N THR A 210 -24.71 -6.95 15.37
CA THR A 210 -23.77 -8.04 15.02
C THR A 210 -22.33 -7.73 15.41
N TYR A 211 -21.93 -6.45 15.34
CA TYR A 211 -20.58 -6.01 15.59
C TYR A 211 -20.35 -5.40 16.97
N ALA A 212 -21.38 -5.34 17.82
CA ALA A 212 -21.34 -4.66 19.13
C ALA A 212 -20.26 -5.20 20.09
N SER A 213 -19.87 -6.47 19.94
CA SER A 213 -18.85 -7.11 20.78
C SER A 213 -17.42 -6.97 20.24
N LEU A 214 -17.25 -6.50 19.00
CA LEU A 214 -15.92 -6.35 18.39
C LEU A 214 -15.15 -5.20 19.01
N ALA A 215 -13.88 -5.44 19.26
CA ALA A 215 -12.94 -4.46 19.76
C ALA A 215 -11.79 -4.26 18.73
N PRO A 216 -11.82 -3.19 17.91
CA PRO A 216 -10.85 -2.98 16.84
C PRO A 216 -9.38 -2.95 17.29
N ASP A 217 -9.11 -2.59 18.54
CA ASP A 217 -7.80 -2.60 19.17
C ASP A 217 -7.29 -4.00 19.54
N ARG A 218 -8.19 -4.98 19.69
CA ARG A 218 -7.87 -6.31 20.21
C ARG A 218 -8.23 -7.46 19.28
N ASP A 219 -9.15 -7.24 18.36
CA ASP A 219 -9.65 -8.30 17.47
C ASP A 219 -9.06 -8.13 16.07
N TYR A 220 -9.03 -9.22 15.31
CA TYR A 220 -8.59 -9.24 13.92
C TYR A 220 -9.38 -10.26 13.10
N THR A 221 -9.51 -10.01 11.82
CA THR A 221 -10.01 -10.95 10.81
C THR A 221 -8.86 -11.61 10.05
N VAL A 222 -7.85 -10.83 9.75
CA VAL A 222 -6.66 -11.28 9.03
C VAL A 222 -5.41 -10.60 9.61
N ALA A 223 -4.35 -11.37 9.78
CA ALA A 223 -3.03 -10.85 10.06
C ALA A 223 -2.16 -10.99 8.80
N LEU A 224 -1.51 -9.90 8.44
CA LEU A 224 -0.64 -9.78 7.27
C LEU A 224 0.79 -9.70 7.77
N VAL A 225 1.62 -10.64 7.34
CA VAL A 225 2.97 -10.84 7.87
C VAL A 225 4.00 -10.56 6.79
N HIS A 226 5.01 -9.77 7.15
CA HIS A 226 6.21 -9.58 6.35
C HIS A 226 7.37 -10.33 6.99
N VAL A 227 8.02 -11.22 6.21
CA VAL A 227 9.15 -12.05 6.65
C VAL A 227 10.45 -11.35 6.24
N GLY A 228 11.41 -11.27 7.15
CA GLY A 228 12.66 -10.53 6.91
C GLY A 228 13.54 -11.10 5.78
N ASP A 229 13.53 -12.43 5.62
CA ASP A 229 14.19 -13.11 4.51
C ASP A 229 13.17 -13.98 3.75
N PRO A 230 12.91 -13.72 2.45
CA PRO A 230 11.97 -14.51 1.66
C PRO A 230 12.23 -16.03 1.64
N ARG A 231 13.46 -16.45 1.93
CA ARG A 231 13.82 -17.87 2.02
C ARG A 231 13.29 -18.56 3.28
N GLN A 232 12.85 -17.78 4.25
CA GLN A 232 12.33 -18.28 5.54
C GLN A 232 10.79 -18.35 5.56
N VAL A 233 10.10 -17.95 4.49
CA VAL A 233 8.62 -17.93 4.41
C VAL A 233 8.05 -19.31 4.71
N ASP A 234 8.63 -20.39 4.19
CA ASP A 234 8.15 -21.76 4.44
C ASP A 234 8.35 -22.15 5.92
N SER A 235 9.50 -21.83 6.51
CA SER A 235 9.80 -22.06 7.93
C SER A 235 8.84 -21.34 8.85
N VAL A 236 8.59 -20.05 8.57
CA VAL A 236 7.63 -19.23 9.33
C VAL A 236 6.20 -19.76 9.17
N THR A 237 5.82 -20.20 7.96
CA THR A 237 4.52 -20.81 7.70
C THR A 237 4.30 -22.09 8.52
N GLU A 238 5.29 -22.99 8.52
CA GLU A 238 5.23 -24.20 9.33
C GLU A 238 5.13 -23.88 10.83
N TRP A 239 5.91 -22.90 11.28
CA TRP A 239 5.90 -22.45 12.67
C TRP A 239 4.55 -21.87 13.10
N ILE A 240 3.90 -21.05 12.25
CA ILE A 240 2.56 -20.50 12.52
C ILE A 240 1.51 -21.63 12.56
N ASN A 241 1.59 -22.62 11.67
CA ASN A 241 0.62 -23.71 11.57
C ASN A 241 0.72 -24.74 12.71
N LEU A 242 1.80 -24.75 13.46
CA LEU A 242 2.00 -25.66 14.62
C LEU A 242 1.24 -25.19 15.88
N TYR A 243 0.67 -24.00 15.87
CA TYR A 243 0.05 -23.34 17.01
C TYR A 243 -1.33 -22.80 16.67
#